data_8e150e5c6c9bca9c2ea088dd7fba721e
#
_entry.id   8e150e5c6c9bca9c2ea088dd7fba721e
#
_cell.length_a   1.000
_cell.length_b   1.000
_cell.length_c   1.000
_cell.angle_alpha   90.00
_cell.angle_beta   90.00
_cell.angle_gamma   90.00
#
_symmetry.space_group_name_H-M   'P 1'
#
loop_
_entity.id
_entity.type
_entity.pdbx_description
1 polymer ?
#
loop_
_entity_poly.entity_id
_entity_poly.type
_entity_poly.pdbx_seq_one_letter_code
_entity_poly.pdbx_strand_id
1 'polypeptide(L)'
;MKPLILISNDDGYQAKGINELVRMVRDYGDVLVCAPDGARSGMSCAFSATVPLTLTLRRKEGGLEVWSCNGTPVDCVKMALANLCTRKPDLVIGGINHGDNASVNSHYSGTMGVTMEGCMKYIPSVAYSLCDHDEQADFTPLEPYVRQMTQRVLAEGLPVGVCLNVNFPKTEVRWAKDGKAYQGVRVCRMSRGSWQNEVTQCHHPRGYDYWWMVGHYHNDEPEAQDTDRWALDHGFVAVTPTTFDVTAHEAVQNMKDWNL
;
A
#
# COMPACT_ATOMS: atom_id res chain seq x y z
N MET A 1 -6.15 26.56 5.15
CA MET A 1 -4.84 26.19 4.56
C MET A 1 -5.11 25.01 3.62
N LYS A 2 -4.50 24.97 2.45
CA LYS A 2 -4.67 23.85 1.51
C LYS A 2 -4.06 22.58 2.13
N PRO A 3 -4.71 21.39 2.05
CA PRO A 3 -4.15 20.15 2.56
C PRO A 3 -2.77 19.84 1.97
N LEU A 4 -1.88 19.19 2.75
CA LEU A 4 -0.61 18.65 2.30
C LEU A 4 -0.73 17.12 2.26
N ILE A 5 -0.54 16.54 1.09
CA ILE A 5 -0.63 15.10 0.84
C ILE A 5 0.77 14.58 0.55
N LEU A 6 1.28 13.66 1.38
CA LEU A 6 2.53 12.95 1.14
C LEU A 6 2.24 11.63 0.44
N ILE A 7 2.92 11.38 -0.68
CA ILE A 7 2.75 10.15 -1.48
C ILE A 7 4.08 9.42 -1.60
N SER A 8 4.05 8.09 -1.45
CA SER A 8 5.18 7.20 -1.74
C SER A 8 4.67 5.85 -2.28
N ASN A 9 5.58 5.00 -2.73
CA ASN A 9 5.32 3.64 -3.21
C ASN A 9 6.57 2.76 -3.05
N ASP A 10 6.51 1.52 -3.51
CA ASP A 10 7.65 0.61 -3.62
C ASP A 10 8.06 0.31 -5.07
N ASP A 11 7.27 0.72 -6.07
CA ASP A 11 7.59 0.56 -7.49
C ASP A 11 8.58 1.63 -8.02
N GLY A 12 8.77 2.71 -7.27
CA GLY A 12 9.64 3.84 -7.62
C GLY A 12 8.88 5.06 -8.16
N TYR A 13 9.56 6.24 -8.11
CA TYR A 13 8.93 7.53 -8.43
C TYR A 13 8.45 7.68 -9.89
N GLN A 14 8.96 6.86 -10.81
CA GLN A 14 8.57 6.86 -12.23
C GLN A 14 7.43 5.90 -12.55
N ALA A 15 7.06 5.02 -11.64
CA ALA A 15 6.05 4.00 -11.87
C ALA A 15 4.71 4.62 -12.30
N LYS A 16 3.96 3.90 -13.14
CA LYS A 16 2.66 4.35 -13.65
C LYS A 16 1.68 4.58 -12.51
N GLY A 17 1.62 3.65 -11.54
CA GLY A 17 0.67 3.73 -10.43
C GLY A 17 0.79 4.99 -9.59
N ILE A 18 2.02 5.40 -9.20
CA ILE A 18 2.20 6.63 -8.40
C ILE A 18 1.88 7.90 -9.20
N ASN A 19 2.19 7.93 -10.50
CA ASN A 19 1.87 9.06 -11.36
C ASN A 19 0.36 9.20 -11.57
N GLU A 20 -0.36 8.09 -11.75
CA GLU A 20 -1.83 8.08 -11.80
C GLU A 20 -2.44 8.51 -10.47
N LEU A 21 -1.90 8.05 -9.34
CA LEU A 21 -2.34 8.48 -8.02
C LEU A 21 -2.21 10.00 -7.84
N VAL A 22 -1.06 10.57 -8.21
CA VAL A 22 -0.84 12.03 -8.19
C VAL A 22 -1.90 12.74 -9.04
N ARG A 23 -2.17 12.25 -10.26
CA ARG A 23 -3.20 12.82 -11.15
C ARG A 23 -4.58 12.84 -10.47
N MET A 24 -4.94 11.74 -9.78
CA MET A 24 -6.24 11.59 -9.14
C MET A 24 -6.45 12.50 -7.92
N VAL A 25 -5.37 12.85 -7.19
CA VAL A 25 -5.51 13.53 -5.89
C VAL A 25 -5.00 14.97 -5.85
N ARG A 26 -4.27 15.44 -6.87
CA ARG A 26 -3.64 16.78 -6.87
C ARG A 26 -4.61 17.97 -6.74
N ASP A 27 -5.89 17.76 -7.04
CA ASP A 27 -6.92 18.79 -6.88
C ASP A 27 -7.28 19.05 -5.42
N TYR A 28 -7.02 18.07 -4.52
CA TYR A 28 -7.40 18.16 -3.11
C TYR A 28 -6.38 18.86 -2.23
N GLY A 29 -5.13 18.96 -2.67
CA GLY A 29 -4.07 19.51 -1.82
C GLY A 29 -2.80 19.86 -2.57
N ASP A 30 -1.81 20.35 -1.84
CA ASP A 30 -0.43 20.36 -2.28
C ASP A 30 0.09 18.93 -2.13
N VAL A 31 0.80 18.44 -3.15
CA VAL A 31 1.27 17.06 -3.22
C VAL A 31 2.79 17.03 -3.13
N LEU A 32 3.31 16.31 -2.16
CA LEU A 32 4.71 15.96 -2.02
C LEU A 32 4.89 14.47 -2.29
N VAL A 33 5.57 14.13 -3.36
CA VAL A 33 6.00 12.76 -3.65
C VAL A 33 7.43 12.60 -3.16
N CYS A 34 7.66 11.57 -2.35
CA CYS A 34 9.00 11.09 -2.03
C CYS A 34 8.99 9.57 -2.16
N ALA A 35 9.62 9.03 -3.20
CA ALA A 35 9.54 7.62 -3.53
C ALA A 35 10.92 7.05 -3.89
N PRO A 36 11.12 5.72 -3.84
CA PRO A 36 12.38 5.11 -4.21
C PRO A 36 12.82 5.46 -5.62
N ASP A 37 14.13 5.50 -5.85
CA ASP A 37 14.74 5.73 -7.16
C ASP A 37 14.58 4.56 -8.14
N GLY A 38 14.14 3.40 -7.65
CA GLY A 38 13.82 2.18 -8.40
C GLY A 38 12.94 1.26 -7.56
N ALA A 39 12.51 0.13 -8.15
CA ALA A 39 11.63 -0.83 -7.49
C ALA A 39 12.25 -1.41 -6.19
N ARG A 40 11.44 -1.51 -5.15
CA ARG A 40 11.76 -2.03 -3.81
C ARG A 40 10.67 -2.97 -3.31
N SER A 41 10.15 -3.84 -4.18
CA SER A 41 9.09 -4.80 -3.82
C SER A 41 9.53 -5.74 -2.70
N GLY A 42 8.60 -6.10 -1.81
CA GLY A 42 8.87 -7.02 -0.71
C GLY A 42 9.63 -6.43 0.48
N MET A 43 9.81 -5.10 0.55
CA MET A 43 10.57 -4.45 1.63
C MET A 43 9.79 -4.24 2.92
N SER A 44 8.49 -4.49 2.92
CA SER A 44 7.67 -4.33 4.14
C SER A 44 7.89 -2.97 4.84
N CYS A 45 8.06 -2.99 6.15
CA CYS A 45 8.41 -1.82 6.97
C CYS A 45 9.94 -1.66 7.19
N ALA A 46 10.78 -2.26 6.36
CA ALA A 46 12.23 -2.14 6.47
C ALA A 46 12.69 -0.68 6.29
N PHE A 47 13.71 -0.30 7.07
CA PHE A 47 14.38 1.00 6.93
C PHE A 47 15.90 0.84 6.93
N SER A 48 16.61 1.80 6.36
CA SER A 48 18.06 1.79 6.20
C SER A 48 18.76 2.39 7.42
N ALA A 49 19.29 1.53 8.30
CA ALA A 49 20.00 1.97 9.51
C ALA A 49 21.53 2.13 9.31
N THR A 50 22.08 1.53 8.25
CA THR A 50 23.54 1.40 8.08
C THR A 50 24.11 2.00 6.81
N VAL A 51 23.26 2.56 5.96
CA VAL A 51 23.66 3.21 4.69
C VAL A 51 23.14 4.64 4.62
N PRO A 52 23.92 5.58 4.05
CA PRO A 52 23.46 6.96 3.89
C PRO A 52 22.33 7.07 2.86
N LEU A 53 21.35 7.91 3.17
CA LEU A 53 20.23 8.22 2.29
C LEU A 53 20.45 9.55 1.57
N THR A 54 20.00 9.61 0.32
CA THR A 54 20.08 10.80 -0.52
C THR A 54 18.71 11.13 -1.09
N LEU A 55 18.42 12.43 -1.21
CA LEU A 55 17.22 12.97 -1.84
C LEU A 55 17.59 13.71 -3.12
N THR A 56 16.85 13.47 -4.17
CA THR A 56 17.02 14.19 -5.45
C THR A 56 15.69 14.76 -5.90
N LEU A 57 15.63 16.08 -6.07
CA LEU A 57 14.45 16.74 -6.66
C LEU A 57 14.34 16.35 -8.14
N ARG A 58 13.20 15.81 -8.53
CA ARG A 58 12.91 15.34 -9.89
C ARG A 58 11.97 16.28 -10.64
N ARG A 59 10.96 16.83 -9.95
CA ARG A 59 9.99 17.76 -10.54
C ARG A 59 9.43 18.69 -9.47
N LYS A 60 9.20 19.95 -9.85
CA LYS A 60 8.51 20.94 -9.01
C LYS A 60 7.64 21.82 -9.88
N GLU A 61 6.35 21.79 -9.69
CA GLU A 61 5.38 22.56 -10.48
C GLU A 61 4.05 22.70 -9.75
N GLY A 62 3.46 23.87 -9.71
CA GLY A 62 2.04 24.11 -9.41
C GLY A 62 1.49 23.37 -8.15
N GLY A 63 2.20 23.36 -7.03
CA GLY A 63 1.78 22.66 -5.80
C GLY A 63 2.11 21.15 -5.81
N LEU A 64 2.95 20.69 -6.74
CA LEU A 64 3.51 19.35 -6.81
C LEU A 64 5.03 19.40 -6.69
N GLU A 65 5.58 18.63 -5.75
CA GLU A 65 7.01 18.34 -5.68
C GLU A 65 7.23 16.83 -5.74
N VAL A 66 8.15 16.38 -6.57
CA VAL A 66 8.54 14.97 -6.73
C VAL A 66 10.01 14.81 -6.40
N TRP A 67 10.29 14.00 -5.40
CA TRP A 67 11.62 13.64 -4.95
C TRP A 67 11.85 12.14 -5.06
N SER A 68 13.04 11.72 -5.42
CA SER A 68 13.48 10.34 -5.29
C SER A 68 14.45 10.19 -4.14
N CYS A 69 14.40 9.01 -3.50
CA CYS A 69 15.31 8.57 -2.47
C CYS A 69 15.94 7.22 -2.84
N ASN A 70 17.20 6.99 -2.49
CA ASN A 70 17.87 5.70 -2.72
C ASN A 70 17.53 4.63 -1.67
N GLY A 71 16.63 4.95 -0.73
CA GLY A 71 16.19 4.08 0.36
C GLY A 71 14.96 3.23 0.04
N THR A 72 14.42 2.64 1.10
CA THR A 72 13.17 1.88 1.09
C THR A 72 11.95 2.83 1.02
N PRO A 73 10.73 2.32 0.80
CA PRO A 73 9.50 3.12 0.90
C PRO A 73 9.34 3.82 2.25
N VAL A 74 9.68 3.13 3.34
CA VAL A 74 9.64 3.69 4.70
C VAL A 74 10.69 4.79 4.87
N ASP A 75 11.90 4.61 4.33
CA ASP A 75 12.92 5.66 4.31
C ASP A 75 12.44 6.91 3.59
N CYS A 76 11.74 6.74 2.47
CA CYS A 76 11.17 7.86 1.71
C CYS A 76 10.21 8.69 2.56
N VAL A 77 9.30 8.03 3.30
CA VAL A 77 8.38 8.73 4.21
C VAL A 77 9.14 9.43 5.34
N LYS A 78 10.10 8.75 5.98
CA LYS A 78 10.91 9.34 7.06
C LYS A 78 11.69 10.56 6.57
N MET A 79 12.35 10.43 5.41
CA MET A 79 13.13 11.51 4.79
C MET A 79 12.24 12.70 4.40
N ALA A 80 11.04 12.42 3.85
CA ALA A 80 10.09 13.48 3.52
C ALA A 80 9.62 14.24 4.77
N LEU A 81 9.22 13.52 5.81
CA LEU A 81 8.76 14.12 7.06
C LEU A 81 9.84 14.95 7.76
N ALA A 82 11.10 14.51 7.70
CA ALA A 82 12.21 15.16 8.37
C ALA A 82 12.78 16.37 7.60
N ASN A 83 12.76 16.34 6.25
CA ASN A 83 13.54 17.28 5.45
C ASN A 83 12.74 18.08 4.40
N LEU A 84 11.58 17.57 3.97
CA LEU A 84 10.84 18.16 2.84
C LEU A 84 9.51 18.79 3.28
N CYS A 85 8.85 18.18 4.26
CA CYS A 85 7.58 18.68 4.77
C CYS A 85 7.79 19.95 5.59
N THR A 86 7.17 21.07 5.19
CA THR A 86 7.18 22.32 5.95
C THR A 86 6.23 22.28 7.16
N ARG A 87 5.34 21.31 7.20
CA ARG A 87 4.41 21.02 8.29
C ARG A 87 4.02 19.54 8.25
N LYS A 88 3.36 19.05 9.27
CA LYS A 88 2.81 17.69 9.29
C LYS A 88 1.83 17.52 8.13
N PRO A 89 1.96 16.48 7.26
CA PRO A 89 0.97 16.18 6.25
C PRO A 89 -0.41 15.90 6.84
N ASP A 90 -1.45 16.25 6.10
CA ASP A 90 -2.83 15.93 6.46
C ASP A 90 -3.21 14.50 6.06
N LEU A 91 -2.45 13.93 5.12
CA LEU A 91 -2.67 12.58 4.60
C LEU A 91 -1.37 12.00 4.07
N VAL A 92 -1.12 10.70 4.34
CA VAL A 92 -0.10 9.90 3.67
C VAL A 92 -0.79 8.88 2.78
N ILE A 93 -0.36 8.75 1.53
CA ILE A 93 -0.89 7.75 0.60
C ILE A 93 0.24 6.88 0.08
N GLY A 94 0.07 5.56 0.19
CA GLY A 94 0.90 4.54 -0.45
C GLY A 94 0.29 4.08 -1.78
N GLY A 95 1.08 3.97 -2.84
CA GLY A 95 0.65 3.31 -4.08
C GLY A 95 0.62 4.22 -5.32
N ILE A 96 -0.19 3.87 -6.35
CA ILE A 96 -0.98 2.64 -6.46
C ILE A 96 -0.05 1.48 -6.83
N ASN A 97 -0.08 0.42 -6.04
CA ASN A 97 0.76 -0.75 -6.24
C ASN A 97 0.27 -1.61 -7.42
N HIS A 98 1.19 -2.16 -8.22
CA HIS A 98 0.91 -3.24 -9.14
C HIS A 98 0.95 -4.58 -8.40
N GLY A 99 -0.19 -5.26 -8.30
CA GLY A 99 -0.40 -6.44 -7.48
C GLY A 99 -1.13 -6.14 -6.17
N ASP A 100 -1.81 -7.13 -5.61
CA ASP A 100 -2.57 -6.97 -4.37
C ASP A 100 -1.69 -6.98 -3.13
N ASN A 101 -2.17 -6.28 -2.10
CA ASN A 101 -1.63 -6.28 -0.76
C ASN A 101 -2.69 -6.80 0.25
N ALA A 102 -3.61 -7.63 -0.23
CA ALA A 102 -4.63 -8.26 0.60
C ALA A 102 -4.05 -9.45 1.37
N SER A 103 -4.75 -9.90 2.41
CA SER A 103 -4.33 -11.03 3.24
C SER A 103 -2.91 -10.85 3.76
N VAL A 104 -2.15 -11.94 3.85
CA VAL A 104 -0.74 -11.94 4.34
C VAL A 104 0.21 -11.13 3.48
N ASN A 105 -0.14 -10.79 2.24
CA ASN A 105 0.67 -9.95 1.37
C ASN A 105 0.92 -8.56 1.99
N SER A 106 -0.02 -8.07 2.81
CA SER A 106 0.12 -6.82 3.55
C SER A 106 1.38 -6.76 4.41
N HIS A 107 1.86 -7.90 4.92
CA HIS A 107 3.05 -7.99 5.77
C HIS A 107 4.36 -7.82 4.99
N TYR A 108 4.36 -8.12 3.69
CA TYR A 108 5.54 -7.99 2.82
C TYR A 108 5.56 -6.70 2.02
N SER A 109 4.45 -5.98 1.99
CA SER A 109 4.22 -4.82 1.13
C SER A 109 4.98 -3.58 1.58
N GLY A 110 5.78 -3.01 0.67
CA GLY A 110 6.39 -1.69 0.85
C GLY A 110 5.35 -0.56 0.80
N THR A 111 4.31 -0.71 -0.02
CA THR A 111 3.16 0.22 -0.05
C THR A 111 2.43 0.26 1.29
N MET A 112 2.23 -0.88 1.96
CA MET A 112 1.74 -0.92 3.34
C MET A 112 2.75 -0.31 4.32
N GLY A 113 4.05 -0.51 4.09
CA GLY A 113 5.12 0.10 4.88
C GLY A 113 5.04 1.63 4.89
N VAL A 114 4.78 2.26 3.73
CA VAL A 114 4.50 3.71 3.61
C VAL A 114 3.35 4.13 4.53
N THR A 115 2.25 3.40 4.43
CA THR A 115 1.00 3.70 5.12
C THR A 115 1.13 3.48 6.63
N MET A 116 1.82 2.41 7.03
CA MET A 116 2.13 2.12 8.43
C MET A 116 3.05 3.18 9.04
N GLU A 117 4.08 3.65 8.32
CA GLU A 117 4.96 4.71 8.83
C GLU A 117 4.17 6.01 9.05
N GLY A 118 3.27 6.38 8.13
CA GLY A 118 2.37 7.51 8.32
C GLY A 118 1.46 7.34 9.53
N CYS A 119 0.87 6.15 9.68
CA CYS A 119 -0.01 5.80 10.79
C CYS A 119 0.71 5.86 12.14
N MET A 120 1.94 5.35 12.24
CA MET A 120 2.80 5.46 13.44
C MET A 120 3.15 6.90 13.81
N LYS A 121 3.08 7.83 12.85
CA LYS A 121 3.21 9.29 13.09
C LYS A 121 1.86 9.97 13.37
N TYR A 122 0.82 9.18 13.56
CA TYR A 122 -0.55 9.68 13.77
C TYR A 122 -1.00 10.62 12.65
N ILE A 123 -0.69 10.23 11.40
CA ILE A 123 -1.18 10.90 10.20
C ILE A 123 -2.21 9.96 9.57
N PRO A 124 -3.41 10.41 9.19
CA PRO A 124 -4.32 9.61 8.40
C PRO A 124 -3.60 9.02 7.20
N SER A 125 -3.74 7.72 6.96
CA SER A 125 -2.93 7.03 5.93
C SER A 125 -3.74 5.98 5.18
N VAL A 126 -3.56 5.92 3.85
CA VAL A 126 -4.28 4.99 2.97
C VAL A 126 -3.31 4.35 1.98
N ALA A 127 -3.35 3.03 1.85
CA ALA A 127 -2.66 2.27 0.80
C ALA A 127 -3.65 1.91 -0.31
N TYR A 128 -3.25 2.10 -1.57
CA TYR A 128 -4.01 1.66 -2.74
C TYR A 128 -3.22 0.63 -3.55
N SER A 129 -3.87 -0.47 -3.93
CA SER A 129 -3.28 -1.57 -4.70
C SER A 129 -4.27 -2.07 -5.74
N LEU A 130 -3.80 -2.36 -6.96
CA LEU A 130 -4.57 -2.99 -8.02
C LEU A 130 -4.09 -4.44 -8.19
N CYS A 131 -5.00 -5.41 -8.13
CA CYS A 131 -4.72 -6.85 -8.33
C CYS A 131 -4.40 -7.15 -9.81
N ASP A 132 -3.49 -6.39 -10.40
CA ASP A 132 -2.99 -6.58 -11.76
C ASP A 132 -1.50 -6.29 -11.81
N HIS A 133 -0.71 -7.27 -12.27
CA HIS A 133 0.74 -7.16 -12.41
C HIS A 133 1.18 -6.70 -13.81
N ASP A 134 0.24 -6.45 -14.73
CA ASP A 134 0.56 -5.95 -16.05
C ASP A 134 1.11 -4.53 -15.98
N GLU A 135 2.27 -4.28 -16.57
CA GLU A 135 2.87 -2.94 -16.66
C GLU A 135 1.95 -1.93 -17.37
N GLN A 136 1.07 -2.43 -18.23
CA GLN A 136 0.08 -1.63 -18.96
C GLN A 136 -1.28 -1.54 -18.26
N ALA A 137 -1.40 -2.07 -17.02
CA ALA A 137 -2.64 -2.05 -16.26
C ALA A 137 -3.34 -0.67 -16.32
N ASP A 138 -4.66 -0.68 -16.48
CA ASP A 138 -5.47 0.54 -16.52
C ASP A 138 -5.92 0.93 -15.10
N PHE A 139 -5.45 2.06 -14.61
CA PHE A 139 -5.83 2.62 -13.32
C PHE A 139 -7.07 3.54 -13.38
N THR A 140 -7.56 3.85 -14.59
CA THR A 140 -8.71 4.75 -14.76
C THR A 140 -9.95 4.32 -13.97
N PRO A 141 -10.30 3.01 -13.92
CA PRO A 141 -11.47 2.55 -13.17
C PRO A 141 -11.40 2.79 -11.65
N LEU A 142 -10.20 3.00 -11.11
CA LEU A 142 -9.97 3.23 -9.68
C LEU A 142 -10.29 4.68 -9.28
N GLU A 143 -10.19 5.62 -10.22
CA GLU A 143 -10.24 7.06 -9.94
C GLU A 143 -11.45 7.49 -9.09
N PRO A 144 -12.70 7.12 -9.39
CA PRO A 144 -13.84 7.57 -8.59
C PRO A 144 -13.74 7.11 -7.13
N TYR A 145 -13.20 5.93 -6.87
CA TYR A 145 -13.04 5.37 -5.52
C TYR A 145 -11.88 6.03 -4.77
N VAL A 146 -10.73 6.20 -5.43
CA VAL A 146 -9.55 6.88 -4.86
C VAL A 146 -9.92 8.32 -4.49
N ARG A 147 -10.58 9.05 -5.39
CA ARG A 147 -11.02 10.43 -5.15
C ARG A 147 -11.99 10.52 -3.98
N GLN A 148 -13.05 9.70 -3.98
CA GLN A 148 -14.05 9.70 -2.90
C GLN A 148 -13.43 9.37 -1.54
N MET A 149 -12.58 8.36 -1.47
CA MET A 149 -11.93 7.94 -0.22
C MET A 149 -10.94 8.99 0.27
N THR A 150 -10.10 9.53 -0.62
CA THR A 150 -9.16 10.61 -0.29
C THR A 150 -9.89 11.82 0.28
N GLN A 151 -10.97 12.25 -0.38
CA GLN A 151 -11.78 13.37 0.09
C GLN A 151 -12.39 13.10 1.46
N ARG A 152 -12.92 11.89 1.67
CA ARG A 152 -13.52 11.50 2.94
C ARG A 152 -12.50 11.46 4.07
N VAL A 153 -11.33 10.87 3.85
CA VAL A 153 -10.27 10.80 4.87
C VAL A 153 -9.72 12.19 5.19
N LEU A 154 -9.59 13.08 4.22
CA LEU A 154 -9.19 14.46 4.47
C LEU A 154 -10.23 15.25 5.30
N ALA A 155 -11.52 14.95 5.12
CA ALA A 155 -12.60 15.65 5.81
C ALA A 155 -12.88 15.10 7.22
N GLU A 156 -12.86 13.78 7.39
CA GLU A 156 -13.30 13.09 8.62
C GLU A 156 -12.11 12.54 9.45
N GLY A 157 -10.93 12.36 8.84
CA GLY A 157 -9.79 11.66 9.44
C GLY A 157 -10.00 10.15 9.48
N LEU A 158 -9.15 9.49 10.27
CA LEU A 158 -9.24 8.07 10.62
C LEU A 158 -9.08 7.91 12.13
N PRO A 159 -9.59 6.83 12.73
CA PRO A 159 -9.32 6.53 14.13
C PRO A 159 -7.81 6.49 14.42
N VAL A 160 -7.42 6.93 15.61
CA VAL A 160 -6.01 6.97 16.01
C VAL A 160 -5.39 5.58 15.93
N GLY A 161 -4.26 5.46 15.25
CA GLY A 161 -3.56 4.18 15.09
C GLY A 161 -4.15 3.26 14.01
N VAL A 162 -5.10 3.76 13.21
CA VAL A 162 -5.71 3.01 12.09
C VAL A 162 -5.32 3.66 10.78
N CYS A 163 -4.98 2.83 9.80
CA CYS A 163 -4.83 3.17 8.40
C CYS A 163 -5.72 2.26 7.53
N LEU A 164 -5.86 2.57 6.26
CA LEU A 164 -6.66 1.77 5.33
C LEU A 164 -5.78 1.05 4.32
N ASN A 165 -6.00 -0.25 4.17
CA ASN A 165 -5.49 -1.06 3.07
C ASN A 165 -6.62 -1.26 2.06
N VAL A 166 -6.51 -0.62 0.90
CA VAL A 166 -7.54 -0.63 -0.16
C VAL A 166 -7.02 -1.38 -1.36
N ASN A 167 -7.67 -2.47 -1.69
CA ASN A 167 -7.33 -3.31 -2.81
C ASN A 167 -8.47 -3.32 -3.84
N PHE A 168 -8.10 -3.15 -5.10
CA PHE A 168 -9.00 -3.19 -6.23
C PHE A 168 -8.81 -4.50 -6.99
N PRO A 169 -9.86 -5.27 -7.27
CA PRO A 169 -9.72 -6.45 -8.11
C PRO A 169 -9.31 -6.04 -9.52
N LYS A 170 -8.66 -6.93 -10.26
CA LYS A 170 -8.43 -6.73 -11.70
C LYS A 170 -9.74 -6.37 -12.38
N THR A 171 -9.73 -5.31 -13.19
CA THR A 171 -10.93 -4.85 -13.89
C THR A 171 -11.35 -5.88 -14.94
N GLU A 172 -12.56 -6.40 -14.80
CA GLU A 172 -13.16 -7.35 -15.72
C GLU A 172 -14.59 -6.93 -16.04
N VAL A 173 -15.02 -7.13 -17.29
CA VAL A 173 -16.38 -6.76 -17.75
C VAL A 173 -17.47 -7.42 -16.90
N ARG A 174 -17.23 -8.63 -16.39
CA ARG A 174 -18.18 -9.35 -15.52
C ARG A 174 -18.44 -8.68 -14.18
N TRP A 175 -17.53 -7.80 -13.73
CA TRP A 175 -17.68 -7.05 -12.48
C TRP A 175 -18.49 -5.75 -12.65
N ALA A 176 -18.61 -5.25 -13.87
CA ALA A 176 -19.27 -3.99 -14.14
C ALA A 176 -20.74 -4.01 -13.70
N LYS A 177 -21.12 -3.02 -12.88
CA LYS A 177 -22.47 -2.88 -12.34
C LYS A 177 -22.87 -1.40 -12.31
N ASP A 178 -24.08 -1.09 -12.79
CA ASP A 178 -24.65 0.25 -12.76
C ASP A 178 -23.71 1.36 -13.33
N GLY A 179 -22.99 1.02 -14.43
CA GLY A 179 -22.02 1.91 -15.07
C GLY A 179 -20.70 2.06 -14.31
N LYS A 180 -20.46 1.29 -13.25
CA LYS A 180 -19.20 1.24 -12.48
C LYS A 180 -18.40 -0.01 -12.83
N ALA A 181 -17.08 0.07 -12.69
CA ALA A 181 -16.17 -1.04 -13.02
C ALA A 181 -16.26 -2.21 -12.03
N TYR A 182 -16.70 -1.96 -10.80
CA TYR A 182 -16.74 -2.93 -9.70
C TYR A 182 -18.13 -3.09 -9.12
N GLN A 183 -18.38 -4.22 -8.43
CA GLN A 183 -19.65 -4.51 -7.75
C GLN A 183 -19.99 -3.55 -6.61
N GLY A 184 -18.98 -2.83 -6.09
CA GLY A 184 -19.11 -1.87 -5.00
C GLY A 184 -17.88 -1.91 -4.09
N VAL A 185 -18.01 -1.35 -2.88
CA VAL A 185 -16.97 -1.32 -1.85
C VAL A 185 -17.40 -2.15 -0.67
N ARG A 186 -16.49 -2.97 -0.12
CA ARG A 186 -16.69 -3.72 1.11
C ARG A 186 -15.62 -3.40 2.14
N VAL A 187 -16.05 -3.13 3.37
CA VAL A 187 -15.15 -3.10 4.52
C VAL A 187 -14.99 -4.54 5.00
N CYS A 188 -13.73 -4.99 5.06
CA CYS A 188 -13.39 -6.38 5.28
C CYS A 188 -12.37 -6.52 6.41
N ARG A 189 -12.29 -7.71 6.97
CA ARG A 189 -11.08 -8.14 7.70
C ARG A 189 -10.08 -8.80 6.75
N MET A 190 -8.84 -8.88 7.17
CA MET A 190 -7.81 -9.64 6.47
C MET A 190 -8.19 -11.14 6.48
N SER A 191 -8.08 -11.81 5.33
CA SER A 191 -8.29 -13.26 5.24
C SER A 191 -7.10 -14.01 5.82
N ARG A 192 -7.36 -15.22 6.35
CA ARG A 192 -6.31 -16.16 6.76
C ARG A 192 -5.83 -16.95 5.56
N GLY A 193 -4.54 -17.21 5.52
CA GLY A 193 -3.93 -17.99 4.45
C GLY A 193 -2.42 -17.93 4.51
N SER A 194 -1.79 -18.61 3.59
CA SER A 194 -0.33 -18.70 3.50
C SER A 194 0.14 -18.88 2.06
N TRP A 195 1.37 -18.50 1.82
CA TRP A 195 2.05 -18.86 0.58
C TRP A 195 2.51 -20.32 0.63
N GLN A 196 2.40 -21.03 -0.48
CA GLN A 196 2.80 -22.43 -0.62
C GLN A 196 3.71 -22.60 -1.82
N ASN A 197 4.61 -23.58 -1.75
CA ASN A 197 5.61 -23.89 -2.79
C ASN A 197 6.43 -22.66 -3.19
N GLU A 198 6.91 -21.93 -2.17
CA GLU A 198 7.48 -20.59 -2.31
C GLU A 198 8.85 -20.54 -2.99
N VAL A 199 9.53 -21.68 -3.14
CA VAL A 199 10.89 -21.74 -3.66
C VAL A 199 10.99 -22.72 -4.82
N THR A 200 11.48 -22.25 -5.97
CA THR A 200 11.80 -23.12 -7.11
C THR A 200 13.30 -23.09 -7.38
N GLN A 201 13.92 -24.25 -7.37
CA GLN A 201 15.33 -24.43 -7.74
C GLN A 201 15.47 -24.40 -9.26
N CYS A 202 16.47 -23.67 -9.72
CA CYS A 202 16.90 -23.60 -11.13
C CYS A 202 18.39 -23.93 -11.24
N HIS A 203 18.82 -24.39 -12.40
CA HIS A 203 20.21 -24.69 -12.68
C HIS A 203 20.78 -23.69 -13.69
N HIS A 204 21.84 -23.01 -13.29
CA HIS A 204 22.52 -22.07 -14.18
C HIS A 204 23.42 -22.84 -15.15
N PRO A 205 23.54 -22.46 -16.45
CA PRO A 205 24.40 -23.15 -17.43
C PRO A 205 25.88 -23.25 -17.05
N ARG A 206 26.35 -22.43 -16.12
CA ARG A 206 27.74 -22.48 -15.56
C ARG A 206 27.92 -23.45 -14.40
N GLY A 207 26.92 -24.29 -14.07
CA GLY A 207 27.04 -25.39 -13.13
C GLY A 207 26.82 -25.04 -11.66
N TYR A 208 26.08 -23.96 -11.36
CA TYR A 208 25.62 -23.68 -10.01
C TYR A 208 24.10 -23.58 -9.94
N ASP A 209 23.54 -23.84 -8.77
CA ASP A 209 22.10 -23.73 -8.51
C ASP A 209 21.75 -22.32 -8.05
N TYR A 210 20.54 -21.88 -8.38
CA TYR A 210 19.92 -20.67 -7.87
C TYR A 210 18.42 -20.89 -7.67
N TRP A 211 17.81 -20.05 -6.87
CA TRP A 211 16.41 -20.20 -6.49
C TRP A 211 15.63 -18.94 -6.76
N TRP A 212 14.39 -19.13 -7.20
CA TRP A 212 13.41 -18.07 -7.29
C TRP A 212 12.40 -18.18 -6.17
N MET A 213 12.08 -17.03 -5.54
CA MET A 213 10.91 -16.93 -4.69
C MET A 213 9.69 -16.83 -5.60
N VAL A 214 8.86 -17.86 -5.54
CA VAL A 214 7.63 -18.04 -6.33
C VAL A 214 6.53 -18.50 -5.39
N GLY A 215 5.52 -19.15 -5.86
CA GLY A 215 4.51 -19.76 -5.01
C GLY A 215 3.11 -19.30 -5.41
N HIS A 216 2.15 -19.84 -4.70
CA HIS A 216 0.76 -19.45 -4.82
C HIS A 216 0.16 -19.24 -3.43
N TYR A 217 -0.71 -18.24 -3.35
CA TYR A 217 -1.45 -17.99 -2.12
C TYR A 217 -2.54 -19.04 -1.93
N HIS A 218 -2.56 -19.65 -0.75
CA HIS A 218 -3.62 -20.56 -0.31
C HIS A 218 -4.50 -19.82 0.71
N ASN A 219 -5.81 -19.74 0.40
CA ASN A 219 -6.81 -19.15 1.30
C ASN A 219 -7.37 -20.25 2.21
N ASP A 220 -7.17 -20.13 3.51
CA ASP A 220 -7.65 -21.11 4.51
C ASP A 220 -9.17 -21.00 4.77
N GLU A 221 -9.81 -19.91 4.31
CA GLU A 221 -11.22 -19.62 4.59
C GLU A 221 -11.97 -19.08 3.33
N PRO A 222 -11.97 -19.82 2.22
CA PRO A 222 -12.48 -19.33 0.93
C PRO A 222 -13.96 -18.93 0.96
N GLU A 223 -14.75 -19.49 1.87
CA GLU A 223 -16.19 -19.21 2.00
C GLU A 223 -16.49 -18.03 2.95
N ALA A 224 -15.49 -17.45 3.61
CA ALA A 224 -15.68 -16.36 4.56
C ALA A 224 -15.92 -15.03 3.84
N GLN A 225 -17.19 -14.62 3.74
CA GLN A 225 -17.64 -13.47 2.96
C GLN A 225 -17.27 -12.10 3.57
N ASP A 226 -16.72 -12.07 4.76
CA ASP A 226 -16.27 -10.88 5.47
C ASP A 226 -14.80 -10.55 5.25
N THR A 227 -14.10 -11.31 4.38
CA THR A 227 -12.68 -11.18 4.11
C THR A 227 -12.38 -10.35 2.87
N ASP A 228 -11.18 -9.75 2.84
CA ASP A 228 -10.64 -9.00 1.71
C ASP A 228 -10.49 -9.88 0.46
N ARG A 229 -10.01 -11.11 0.62
CA ARG A 229 -9.84 -12.03 -0.51
C ARG A 229 -11.17 -12.39 -1.13
N TRP A 230 -12.18 -12.72 -0.31
CA TRP A 230 -13.53 -13.00 -0.83
C TRP A 230 -14.10 -11.79 -1.59
N ALA A 231 -13.94 -10.59 -1.06
CA ALA A 231 -14.42 -9.38 -1.71
C ALA A 231 -13.76 -9.19 -3.09
N LEU A 232 -12.44 -9.35 -3.18
CA LEU A 232 -11.69 -9.24 -4.43
C LEU A 232 -12.11 -10.30 -5.45
N ASP A 233 -12.26 -11.56 -5.03
CA ASP A 233 -12.66 -12.68 -5.88
C ASP A 233 -14.10 -12.53 -6.42
N HIS A 234 -14.90 -11.64 -5.80
CA HIS A 234 -16.27 -11.32 -6.21
C HIS A 234 -16.43 -9.91 -6.81
N GLY A 235 -15.34 -9.26 -7.22
CA GLY A 235 -15.35 -7.99 -7.94
C GLY A 235 -15.66 -6.76 -7.08
N PHE A 236 -15.52 -6.86 -5.75
CA PHE A 236 -15.65 -5.72 -4.85
C PHE A 236 -14.29 -5.08 -4.56
N VAL A 237 -14.28 -3.77 -4.41
CA VAL A 237 -13.15 -3.07 -3.80
C VAL A 237 -13.11 -3.43 -2.32
N ALA A 238 -11.99 -4.02 -1.88
CA ALA A 238 -11.78 -4.40 -0.49
C ALA A 238 -11.13 -3.26 0.30
N VAL A 239 -11.72 -2.87 1.42
CA VAL A 239 -11.17 -1.88 2.35
C VAL A 239 -10.95 -2.56 3.68
N THR A 240 -9.69 -2.75 4.05
CA THR A 240 -9.30 -3.39 5.31
C THR A 240 -8.70 -2.36 6.26
N PRO A 241 -9.43 -1.91 7.31
CA PRO A 241 -8.84 -1.11 8.36
C PRO A 241 -7.72 -1.90 9.05
N THR A 242 -6.54 -1.29 9.14
CA THR A 242 -5.32 -1.95 9.60
C THR A 242 -4.66 -1.09 10.68
N THR A 243 -4.07 -1.72 11.69
CA THR A 243 -3.40 -1.04 12.81
C THR A 243 -1.92 -1.40 12.84
N PHE A 244 -1.08 -0.50 13.36
CA PHE A 244 0.32 -0.81 13.64
C PHE A 244 0.51 -1.54 14.98
N ASP A 245 -0.51 -1.56 15.83
CA ASP A 245 -0.48 -2.36 17.07
C ASP A 245 -0.77 -3.83 16.73
N VAL A 246 0.29 -4.62 16.73
CA VAL A 246 0.24 -6.06 16.45
C VAL A 246 0.04 -6.91 17.71
N THR A 247 -0.31 -6.28 18.83
CA THR A 247 -0.56 -6.98 20.10
C THR A 247 -1.82 -7.83 19.98
N ALA A 248 -1.72 -9.12 20.29
CA ALA A 248 -2.87 -10.00 20.45
C ALA A 248 -3.55 -9.72 21.80
N HIS A 249 -4.38 -8.67 21.88
CA HIS A 249 -4.95 -8.15 23.13
C HIS A 249 -5.71 -9.21 23.94
N GLU A 250 -6.46 -10.11 23.30
CA GLU A 250 -7.15 -11.22 23.97
C GLU A 250 -6.16 -12.20 24.58
N ALA A 251 -5.07 -12.52 23.85
CA ALA A 251 -4.04 -13.42 24.37
C ALA A 251 -3.31 -12.82 25.56
N VAL A 252 -3.09 -11.50 25.58
CA VAL A 252 -2.50 -10.81 26.75
C VAL A 252 -3.31 -11.06 28.01
N GLN A 253 -4.64 -11.01 27.93
CA GLN A 253 -5.50 -11.27 29.10
C GLN A 253 -5.38 -12.73 29.56
N ASN A 254 -5.41 -13.67 28.60
CA ASN A 254 -5.34 -15.10 28.89
C ASN A 254 -3.97 -15.55 29.42
N MET A 255 -2.91 -14.79 29.14
CA MET A 255 -1.54 -15.11 29.56
C MET A 255 -1.12 -14.43 30.88
N LYS A 256 -1.96 -13.58 31.47
CA LYS A 256 -1.64 -12.90 32.73
C LYS A 256 -1.40 -13.87 33.90
N ASP A 257 -2.02 -15.03 33.88
CA ASP A 257 -1.92 -16.06 34.92
C ASP A 257 -0.77 -17.04 34.67
N TRP A 258 0.01 -16.84 33.63
CA TRP A 258 1.22 -17.65 33.42
C TRP A 258 2.26 -17.26 34.45
N ASN A 259 2.66 -18.20 35.33
CA ASN A 259 3.75 -18.04 36.30
C ASN A 259 5.11 -18.14 35.57
N LEU A 260 5.52 -17.08 34.84
CA LEU A 260 6.81 -16.99 34.14
C LEU A 260 7.86 -16.35 35.06
#